data_eb853d990c0686ac22536ae19cfd76e8
#
_entry.id   eb853d990c0686ac22536ae19cfd76e8
#
_cell.length_a   1.000
_cell.length_b   1.000
_cell.length_c   1.000
_cell.angle_alpha   90.00
_cell.angle_beta   90.00
_cell.angle_gamma   90.00
#
_symmetry.space_group_name_H-M   'P 1'
#
loop_
_entity.id
_entity.type
_entity.pdbx_description
1 polymer ?
#
loop_
_entity_poly.entity_id
_entity_poly.type
_entity_poly.pdbx_seq_one_letter_code
_entity_poly.pdbx_strand_id
1 'polypeptide(L)'
;MTLALAPTDRPYLPRGVRMITDKVRGGTVLLCPEKAIALDAIGEAILSRVDGSASFKEIVAGLAAAYDAPAEQISGDVQRFLAGLRARMYLAVRP
;
A
#
# COMPACT_ATOMS: atom_id res chain seq x y z
N MET A 1 -11.20 2.26 -18.03
CA MET A 1 -11.54 2.20 -16.59
C MET A 1 -10.27 2.37 -15.78
N THR A 2 -10.30 3.23 -14.79
CA THR A 2 -9.13 3.45 -13.95
C THR A 2 -9.23 2.63 -12.66
N LEU A 3 -8.07 2.12 -12.18
CA LEU A 3 -7.97 1.45 -10.88
C LEU A 3 -7.40 2.37 -9.80
N ALA A 4 -7.34 3.65 -10.11
CA ALA A 4 -6.89 4.65 -9.16
C ALA A 4 -7.83 4.72 -7.95
N LEU A 5 -7.25 5.00 -6.78
CA LEU A 5 -8.02 5.14 -5.56
C LEU A 5 -8.55 6.57 -5.44
N ALA A 6 -9.81 6.69 -5.01
CA ALA A 6 -10.38 7.99 -4.65
C ALA A 6 -9.87 8.38 -3.25
N PRO A 7 -9.87 9.68 -2.93
CA PRO A 7 -9.39 10.12 -1.60
C PRO A 7 -10.08 9.44 -0.43
N THR A 8 -11.36 9.08 -0.59
CA THR A 8 -12.14 8.45 0.47
C THR A 8 -12.08 6.92 0.46
N ASP A 9 -11.46 6.33 -0.55
CA ASP A 9 -11.31 4.88 -0.60
C ASP A 9 -10.42 4.39 0.54
N ARG A 10 -10.82 3.27 1.13
CA ARG A 10 -10.09 2.65 2.24
C ARG A 10 -9.47 1.34 1.77
N PRO A 11 -8.17 1.36 1.45
CA PRO A 11 -7.52 0.15 0.95
C PRO A 11 -7.31 -0.88 2.06
N TYR A 12 -7.36 -2.15 1.67
CA TYR A 12 -7.05 -3.25 2.57
C TYR A 12 -6.46 -4.40 1.78
N LEU A 13 -5.75 -5.28 2.48
CA LEU A 13 -5.20 -6.48 1.88
C LEU A 13 -6.27 -7.56 1.89
N PRO A 14 -6.65 -8.10 0.71
CA PRO A 14 -7.68 -9.11 0.65
C PRO A 14 -7.19 -10.44 1.24
N ARG A 15 -8.12 -11.36 1.46
CA ARG A 15 -7.81 -12.69 1.97
C ARG A 15 -6.72 -13.37 1.11
N GLY A 16 -5.72 -13.92 1.77
CA GLY A 16 -4.61 -14.58 1.09
C GLY A 16 -3.44 -13.66 0.76
N VAL A 17 -3.55 -12.37 1.08
CA VAL A 17 -2.47 -11.40 0.88
C VAL A 17 -2.09 -10.82 2.23
N ARG A 18 -0.80 -10.87 2.59
CA ARG A 18 -0.34 -10.29 3.86
C ARG A 18 1.12 -9.90 3.77
N MET A 19 1.48 -8.94 4.61
CA MET A 19 2.86 -8.48 4.72
C MET A 19 3.56 -9.23 5.85
N ILE A 20 4.73 -9.79 5.58
CA ILE A 20 5.51 -10.48 6.60
C ILE A 20 6.97 -10.06 6.54
N THR A 21 7.68 -10.28 7.64
CA THR A 21 9.13 -10.09 7.69
C THR A 21 9.81 -11.41 7.32
N ASP A 22 10.74 -11.35 6.36
CA ASP A 22 11.56 -12.50 5.97
C ASP A 22 12.76 -12.57 6.89
N LYS A 23 12.74 -13.50 7.82
CA LYS A 23 13.82 -13.64 8.82
C LYS A 23 15.10 -14.25 8.24
N VAL A 24 15.01 -14.96 7.13
CA VAL A 24 16.15 -15.63 6.51
C VAL A 24 16.95 -14.65 5.68
N ARG A 25 16.28 -13.91 4.80
CA ARG A 25 16.93 -12.97 3.89
C ARG A 25 16.99 -11.55 4.45
N GLY A 26 16.21 -11.27 5.48
CA GLY A 26 15.98 -9.92 5.98
C GLY A 26 15.00 -9.17 5.10
N GLY A 27 14.41 -8.11 5.63
CA GLY A 27 13.45 -7.28 4.90
C GLY A 27 12.03 -7.78 4.98
N THR A 28 11.15 -7.13 4.26
CA THR A 28 9.71 -7.38 4.31
C THR A 28 9.22 -7.81 2.93
N VAL A 29 8.30 -8.76 2.91
CA VAL A 29 7.69 -9.24 1.67
C VAL A 29 6.17 -9.19 1.78
N LEU A 30 5.52 -9.02 0.64
CA LEU A 30 4.08 -9.17 0.51
C LEU A 30 3.81 -10.57 0.00
N LEU A 31 3.21 -11.41 0.86
CA LEU A 31 2.82 -12.75 0.46
C LEU A 31 1.49 -12.69 -0.28
N CYS A 32 1.49 -13.21 -1.49
CA CYS A 32 0.31 -13.33 -2.34
C CYS A 32 0.00 -14.81 -2.56
N PRO A 33 -1.18 -15.18 -3.04
CA PRO A 33 -1.52 -16.60 -3.21
C PRO A 33 -0.53 -17.39 -4.04
N GLU A 34 0.08 -16.78 -5.04
CA GLU A 34 0.94 -17.47 -5.99
C GLU A 34 2.41 -17.07 -5.90
N LYS A 35 2.75 -16.02 -5.14
CA LYS A 35 4.13 -15.55 -5.07
C LYS A 35 4.36 -14.62 -3.89
N ALA A 36 5.63 -14.31 -3.64
CA ALA A 36 6.03 -13.32 -2.65
C ALA A 36 6.70 -12.16 -3.39
N ILE A 37 6.36 -10.94 -3.01
CA ILE A 37 6.91 -9.72 -3.59
C ILE A 37 7.80 -9.05 -2.57
N ALA A 38 9.08 -8.86 -2.89
CA ALA A 38 9.98 -8.12 -2.01
C ALA A 38 9.57 -6.66 -1.97
N LEU A 39 9.49 -6.10 -0.78
CA LEU A 39 9.13 -4.71 -0.58
C LEU A 39 10.36 -3.89 -0.22
N ASP A 40 10.47 -2.71 -0.83
CA ASP A 40 11.46 -1.76 -0.38
C ASP A 40 10.92 -0.99 0.84
N ALA A 41 11.72 -0.09 1.39
CA ALA A 41 11.33 0.66 2.58
C ALA A 41 10.06 1.49 2.33
N ILE A 42 9.91 2.02 1.13
CA ILE A 42 8.74 2.85 0.79
C ILE A 42 7.48 1.98 0.69
N GLY A 43 7.58 0.84 0.00
CA GLY A 43 6.45 -0.08 -0.12
C GLY A 43 6.00 -0.59 1.24
N GLU A 44 6.94 -0.92 2.11
CA GLU A 44 6.65 -1.34 3.48
C GLU A 44 5.94 -0.24 4.25
N ALA A 45 6.43 1.01 4.15
CA ALA A 45 5.83 2.14 4.85
C ALA A 45 4.39 2.38 4.39
N ILE A 46 4.14 2.27 3.09
CA ILE A 46 2.79 2.44 2.55
C ILE A 46 1.87 1.33 3.07
N LEU A 47 2.28 0.09 2.93
CA LEU A 47 1.43 -1.05 3.32
C LEU A 47 1.22 -1.15 4.82
N SER A 48 2.12 -0.60 5.62
CA SER A 48 1.94 -0.55 7.08
C SER A 48 0.74 0.30 7.48
N ARG A 49 0.28 1.17 6.60
CA ARG A 49 -0.88 2.04 6.86
C ARG A 49 -2.17 1.54 6.19
N VAL A 50 -2.09 0.40 5.50
CA VAL A 50 -3.23 -0.19 4.79
C VAL A 50 -3.93 -1.17 5.72
N ASP A 51 -5.03 -0.74 6.34
CA ASP A 51 -5.73 -1.50 7.37
C ASP A 51 -7.25 -1.59 7.16
N GLY A 52 -7.75 -1.07 6.06
CA GLY A 52 -9.19 -1.06 5.79
C GLY A 52 -9.94 0.06 6.49
N SER A 53 -9.29 0.82 7.35
CA SER A 53 -9.89 1.94 8.09
C SER A 53 -9.39 3.29 7.61
N ALA A 54 -8.09 3.42 7.37
CA ALA A 54 -7.52 4.66 6.88
C ALA A 54 -7.86 4.85 5.40
N SER A 55 -8.30 6.05 5.05
CA SER A 55 -8.57 6.40 3.66
C SER A 55 -7.26 6.66 2.93
N PHE A 56 -7.33 6.65 1.59
CA PHE A 56 -6.17 7.02 0.76
C PHE A 56 -5.62 8.38 1.18
N LYS A 57 -6.52 9.35 1.37
CA LYS A 57 -6.13 10.70 1.81
C LYS A 57 -5.40 10.67 3.16
N GLU A 58 -5.89 9.89 4.10
CA GLU A 58 -5.27 9.78 5.43
C GLU A 58 -3.89 9.10 5.35
N ILE A 59 -3.76 8.09 4.50
CA ILE A 59 -2.49 7.41 4.29
C ILE A 59 -1.46 8.39 3.73
N VAL A 60 -1.84 9.17 2.72
CA VAL A 60 -0.96 10.17 2.12
C VAL A 60 -0.55 11.22 3.14
N ALA A 61 -1.50 11.74 3.91
CA ALA A 61 -1.22 12.75 4.93
C ALA A 61 -0.25 12.24 5.99
N GLY A 62 -0.46 11.01 6.45
CA GLY A 62 0.42 10.39 7.43
C GLY A 62 1.84 10.18 6.92
N LEU A 63 1.98 9.73 5.69
CA LEU A 63 3.29 9.53 5.08
C LEU A 63 4.00 10.86 4.81
N ALA A 64 3.27 11.86 4.33
CA ALA A 64 3.83 13.19 4.09
C ALA A 64 4.39 13.79 5.39
N ALA A 65 3.66 13.65 6.49
CA ALA A 65 4.11 14.11 7.80
C ALA A 65 5.33 13.32 8.29
N ALA A 66 5.30 12.00 8.14
CA ALA A 66 6.38 11.12 8.62
C ALA A 66 7.69 11.36 7.87
N TYR A 67 7.63 11.67 6.60
CA TYR A 67 8.81 11.87 5.76
C TYR A 67 9.13 13.33 5.49
N ASP A 68 8.35 14.25 6.05
CA ASP A 68 8.52 15.70 5.83
C ASP A 68 8.61 16.00 4.34
N ALA A 69 7.67 15.47 3.57
CA ALA A 69 7.65 15.57 2.11
C ALA A 69 6.32 16.19 1.65
N PRO A 70 6.32 16.83 0.45
CA PRO A 70 5.08 17.39 -0.09
C PRO A 70 4.01 16.33 -0.33
N ALA A 71 2.79 16.59 0.13
CA ALA A 71 1.70 15.65 0.00
C ALA A 71 1.41 15.28 -1.47
N GLU A 72 1.59 16.22 -2.39
CA GLU A 72 1.37 15.98 -3.81
C GLU A 72 2.30 14.90 -4.37
N GLN A 73 3.57 14.95 -3.98
CA GLN A 73 4.55 13.96 -4.39
C GLN A 73 4.24 12.60 -3.78
N ILE A 74 3.95 12.58 -2.49
CA ILE A 74 3.58 11.34 -1.79
C ILE A 74 2.32 10.74 -2.40
N SER A 75 1.31 11.56 -2.69
CA SER A 75 0.06 11.11 -3.30
C SER A 75 0.30 10.38 -4.61
N GLY A 76 1.15 10.94 -5.47
CA GLY A 76 1.47 10.31 -6.75
C GLY A 76 2.15 8.95 -6.58
N ASP A 77 3.12 8.87 -5.69
CA ASP A 77 3.86 7.64 -5.44
C ASP A 77 2.96 6.55 -4.83
N VAL A 78 2.15 6.93 -3.83
CA VAL A 78 1.22 6.01 -3.19
C VAL A 78 0.18 5.52 -4.18
N GLN A 79 -0.36 6.42 -5.00
CA GLN A 79 -1.34 6.07 -6.01
C GLN A 79 -0.81 5.02 -6.98
N ARG A 80 0.39 5.25 -7.53
CA ARG A 80 0.99 4.31 -8.47
C ARG A 80 1.22 2.95 -7.83
N PHE A 81 1.71 2.93 -6.60
CA PHE A 81 1.99 1.68 -5.89
C PHE A 81 0.71 0.91 -5.60
N LEU A 82 -0.27 1.56 -4.99
CA LEU A 82 -1.52 0.89 -4.61
C LEU A 82 -2.37 0.52 -5.82
N ALA A 83 -2.44 1.38 -6.84
CA ALA A 83 -3.17 1.06 -8.06
C ALA A 83 -2.53 -0.13 -8.79
N GLY A 84 -1.21 -0.23 -8.77
CA GLY A 84 -0.52 -1.38 -9.35
C GLY A 84 -0.87 -2.69 -8.65
N LEU A 85 -0.93 -2.67 -7.32
CA LEU A 85 -1.34 -3.85 -6.56
C LEU A 85 -2.81 -4.18 -6.79
N ARG A 86 -3.65 -3.16 -6.87
CA ARG A 86 -5.08 -3.35 -7.13
C ARG A 86 -5.32 -3.98 -8.50
N ALA A 87 -4.56 -3.56 -9.50
CA ALA A 87 -4.65 -4.14 -10.85
C ALA A 87 -4.31 -5.63 -10.87
N ARG A 88 -3.44 -6.08 -9.95
CA ARG A 88 -3.07 -7.48 -9.82
C ARG A 88 -3.96 -8.24 -8.85
N MET A 89 -4.97 -7.58 -8.29
CA MET A 89 -5.88 -8.14 -7.30
C MET A 89 -5.21 -8.47 -5.95
N TYR A 90 -4.09 -7.80 -5.65
CA TYR A 90 -3.40 -7.95 -4.36
C TYR A 90 -3.81 -6.87 -3.37
N LEU A 91 -4.66 -5.94 -3.80
CA LEU A 91 -5.22 -4.89 -2.96
C LEU A 91 -6.68 -4.71 -3.32
N ALA A 92 -7.52 -4.51 -2.32
CA ALA A 92 -8.92 -4.16 -2.49
C ALA A 92 -9.19 -2.84 -1.78
N VAL A 93 -10.32 -2.22 -2.10
CA VAL A 93 -10.69 -0.95 -1.47
C VAL A 93 -12.14 -1.01 -0.99
N ARG A 94 -12.42 -0.28 0.07
CA ARG A 94 -13.76 -0.03 0.56
C ARG A 94 -14.11 1.42 0.27
N PRO A 95 -15.37 1.68 -0.10
CA PRO A 95 -15.80 3.06 -0.32
C PRO A 95 -15.84 3.86 0.98
#